data_548296b13894eb8cc91b39572a3d5d0d
#
_entry.id   548296b13894eb8cc91b39572a3d5d0d
#
_cell.length_a   1.000
_cell.length_b   1.000
_cell.length_c   1.000
_cell.angle_alpha   90.00
_cell.angle_beta   90.00
_cell.angle_gamma   90.00
#
_symmetry.space_group_name_H-M   'P 1'
#
loop_
_entity.id
_entity.type
_entity.pdbx_description
1 polymer ?
#
loop_
_entity_poly.entity_id
_entity_poly.type
_entity_poly.pdbx_seq_one_letter_code
_entity_poly.pdbx_strand_id
1 'polypeptide(L)'
;SEEMEIPETPDSFARADFYECFENMGLYWNIPSVRCFHSVVTPSIMEFYPTVDVTRDVSSKPDFAYSELRSFLSVKYIYSDATETSKDSVLCEGFEYLTTENGYNIYENKNYIPMGFTLDSYITEEQYYNLDETVRGEVLLSSIVLNESQAKLYGPYIKHENNPLVNLSYDEFRQAARDRNSSASY
;
A
#
# COMPACT_ATOMS: atom_id res chain seq x y z
N SER A 1 -27.36 -12.10 -1.13
CA SER A 1 -26.16 -11.38 -0.64
C SER A 1 -26.20 -10.01 -1.28
N GLU A 2 -26.34 -8.97 -0.49
CA GLU A 2 -26.22 -7.60 -0.97
C GLU A 2 -24.79 -7.38 -1.42
N GLU A 3 -24.60 -6.82 -2.62
CA GLU A 3 -23.29 -6.43 -3.10
C GLU A 3 -22.75 -5.31 -2.19
N MET A 4 -21.48 -5.44 -1.78
CA MET A 4 -20.79 -4.38 -1.06
C MET A 4 -20.26 -3.42 -2.12
N GLU A 5 -20.60 -2.16 -2.01
CA GLU A 5 -20.02 -1.12 -2.86
C GLU A 5 -18.83 -0.46 -2.15
N ILE A 6 -17.77 -0.16 -2.90
CA ILE A 6 -16.76 0.77 -2.42
C ILE A 6 -17.44 2.13 -2.34
N PRO A 7 -17.33 2.86 -1.20
CA PRO A 7 -17.82 4.23 -1.14
C PRO A 7 -17.28 5.01 -2.33
N GLU A 8 -18.18 5.63 -3.12
CA GLU A 8 -17.84 6.25 -4.39
C GLU A 8 -16.62 7.17 -4.26
N THR A 9 -15.57 6.82 -4.97
CA THR A 9 -14.46 7.73 -5.23
C THR A 9 -14.61 8.19 -6.66
N PRO A 10 -15.15 9.39 -6.91
CA PRO A 10 -15.17 9.93 -8.27
C PRO A 10 -13.73 9.94 -8.78
N ASP A 11 -13.52 9.36 -9.94
CA ASP A 11 -12.34 9.52 -10.79
C ASP A 11 -11.00 8.89 -10.37
N SER A 12 -10.91 8.08 -9.31
CA SER A 12 -9.65 7.41 -8.98
C SER A 12 -9.81 5.93 -8.66
N PHE A 13 -8.89 5.11 -9.18
CA PHE A 13 -8.78 3.70 -8.82
C PHE A 13 -8.31 3.56 -7.35
N ALA A 14 -9.03 2.79 -6.56
CA ALA A 14 -8.66 2.48 -5.18
C ALA A 14 -8.70 0.97 -4.93
N ARG A 15 -7.82 0.50 -4.05
CA ARG A 15 -7.84 -0.87 -3.53
C ARG A 15 -8.40 -0.89 -2.12
N ALA A 16 -8.83 -2.07 -1.71
CA ALA A 16 -9.21 -2.38 -0.33
C ALA A 16 -8.28 -3.44 0.28
N ASP A 17 -8.28 -3.50 1.60
CA ASP A 17 -7.77 -4.64 2.36
C ASP A 17 -8.87 -5.17 3.28
N PHE A 18 -8.72 -6.38 3.81
CA PHE A 18 -9.74 -7.08 4.59
C PHE A 18 -9.11 -7.61 5.89
N TYR A 19 -9.59 -7.12 7.03
CA TYR A 19 -9.15 -7.55 8.35
C TYR A 19 -10.13 -8.57 8.93
N GLU A 20 -9.60 -9.73 9.38
CA GLU A 20 -10.41 -10.83 9.96
C GLU A 20 -11.63 -11.22 9.11
N CYS A 21 -11.48 -11.16 7.78
CA CYS A 21 -12.49 -11.56 6.80
C CYS A 21 -12.03 -12.81 6.05
N PHE A 22 -12.98 -13.45 5.34
CA PHE A 22 -12.65 -14.57 4.45
C PHE A 22 -11.64 -14.17 3.38
N GLU A 23 -10.74 -15.09 3.05
CA GLU A 23 -9.84 -14.93 1.91
C GLU A 23 -10.65 -14.74 0.62
N ASN A 24 -10.09 -13.96 -0.30
CA ASN A 24 -10.75 -13.62 -1.57
C ASN A 24 -12.06 -12.81 -1.47
N MET A 25 -12.34 -12.17 -0.34
CA MET A 25 -13.51 -11.31 -0.20
C MET A 25 -13.57 -10.24 -1.29
N GLY A 26 -12.41 -9.66 -1.66
CA GLY A 26 -12.30 -8.71 -2.77
C GLY A 26 -12.80 -9.28 -4.10
N LEU A 27 -12.47 -10.54 -4.42
CA LEU A 27 -12.97 -11.20 -5.63
C LEU A 27 -14.48 -11.44 -5.56
N TYR A 28 -14.97 -11.84 -4.39
CA TYR A 28 -16.40 -12.10 -4.18
C TYR A 28 -17.25 -10.84 -4.37
N TRP A 29 -16.74 -9.69 -3.92
CA TRP A 29 -17.43 -8.41 -4.04
C TRP A 29 -17.00 -7.57 -5.26
N ASN A 30 -16.13 -8.11 -6.12
CA ASN A 30 -15.56 -7.37 -7.25
C ASN A 30 -14.83 -6.08 -6.83
N ILE A 31 -14.16 -6.11 -5.70
CA ILE A 31 -13.37 -5.01 -5.13
C ILE A 31 -11.90 -5.31 -5.35
N PRO A 32 -11.10 -4.42 -6.00
CA PRO A 32 -9.65 -4.57 -6.09
C PRO A 32 -9.02 -4.66 -4.70
N SER A 33 -8.20 -5.68 -4.46
CA SER A 33 -7.62 -5.92 -3.14
C SER A 33 -6.13 -6.20 -3.22
N VAL A 34 -5.40 -5.84 -2.14
CA VAL A 34 -3.99 -6.22 -1.93
C VAL A 34 -3.86 -7.60 -1.30
N ARG A 35 -4.96 -8.13 -0.77
CA ARG A 35 -5.03 -9.47 -0.18
C ARG A 35 -5.68 -10.44 -1.16
N CYS A 36 -5.04 -11.56 -1.41
CA CYS A 36 -5.60 -12.60 -2.26
C CYS A 36 -5.05 -13.98 -1.91
N PHE A 37 -5.87 -15.00 -2.17
CA PHE A 37 -5.47 -16.41 -2.16
C PHE A 37 -5.55 -16.93 -3.61
N HIS A 38 -4.40 -17.15 -4.22
CA HIS A 38 -4.29 -17.62 -5.60
C HIS A 38 -3.18 -18.66 -5.75
N SER A 39 -3.47 -19.75 -6.46
CA SER A 39 -2.46 -20.74 -6.84
C SER A 39 -1.55 -20.27 -7.97
N VAL A 40 -2.04 -19.37 -8.82
CA VAL A 40 -1.31 -18.78 -9.94
C VAL A 40 -1.20 -17.28 -9.72
N VAL A 41 0.01 -16.75 -9.66
CA VAL A 41 0.29 -15.35 -9.33
C VAL A 41 1.17 -14.77 -10.40
N THR A 42 0.99 -13.48 -10.69
CA THR A 42 1.86 -12.76 -11.62
C THR A 42 3.30 -12.69 -11.07
N PRO A 43 4.33 -12.86 -11.91
CA PRO A 43 5.72 -12.78 -11.47
C PRO A 43 6.05 -11.51 -10.69
N SER A 44 5.50 -10.35 -11.10
CA SER A 44 5.75 -9.07 -10.44
C SER A 44 5.31 -9.03 -8.97
N ILE A 45 4.22 -9.71 -8.61
CA ILE A 45 3.79 -9.82 -7.20
C ILE A 45 4.71 -10.76 -6.43
N MET A 46 5.12 -11.87 -7.08
CA MET A 46 6.06 -12.84 -6.50
C MET A 46 7.43 -12.23 -6.22
N GLU A 47 7.86 -11.28 -7.05
CA GLU A 47 9.13 -10.58 -6.88
C GLU A 47 9.02 -9.42 -5.89
N PHE A 48 7.96 -8.64 -5.94
CA PHE A 48 7.80 -7.42 -5.15
C PHE A 48 7.56 -7.69 -3.66
N TYR A 49 6.58 -8.53 -3.32
CA TYR A 49 6.16 -8.69 -1.91
C TYR A 49 7.27 -9.15 -0.96
N PRO A 50 8.14 -10.13 -1.33
CA PRO A 50 9.26 -10.50 -0.46
C PRO A 50 10.26 -9.37 -0.22
N THR A 51 10.34 -8.36 -1.10
CA THR A 51 11.26 -7.24 -0.92
C THR A 51 10.80 -6.26 0.17
N VAL A 52 9.54 -6.29 0.57
CA VAL A 52 8.91 -5.41 1.57
C VAL A 52 8.32 -6.21 2.74
N ASP A 53 8.99 -7.29 3.13
CA ASP A 53 8.62 -8.15 4.26
C ASP A 53 7.18 -8.72 4.18
N VAL A 54 6.70 -8.99 2.98
CA VAL A 54 5.42 -9.67 2.79
C VAL A 54 5.66 -11.08 2.28
N THR A 55 5.44 -12.07 3.14
CA THR A 55 5.53 -13.48 2.73
C THR A 55 4.53 -13.75 1.61
N ARG A 56 5.02 -14.28 0.51
CA ARG A 56 4.21 -14.69 -0.63
C ARG A 56 4.30 -16.20 -0.84
N ASP A 57 3.22 -16.86 -0.50
CA ASP A 57 2.94 -18.24 -0.90
C ASP A 57 1.63 -18.29 -1.70
N VAL A 58 0.68 -19.17 -1.39
CA VAL A 58 -0.66 -19.17 -2.00
C VAL A 58 -1.53 -18.01 -1.50
N SER A 59 -1.17 -17.38 -0.38
CA SER A 59 -1.84 -16.22 0.22
C SER A 59 -0.86 -15.05 0.37
N SER A 60 -1.31 -13.84 0.12
CA SER A 60 -0.56 -12.61 0.38
C SER A 60 -1.33 -11.76 1.38
N LYS A 61 -0.69 -11.49 2.50
CA LYS A 61 -1.28 -10.71 3.60
C LYS A 61 -0.24 -9.71 4.13
N PRO A 62 -0.18 -8.48 3.60
CA PRO A 62 0.66 -7.45 4.20
C PRO A 62 0.31 -7.26 5.68
N ASP A 63 1.31 -7.21 6.56
CA ASP A 63 1.09 -6.94 7.98
C ASP A 63 0.39 -5.60 8.17
N PHE A 64 -0.55 -5.52 9.12
CA PHE A 64 -1.29 -4.28 9.40
C PHE A 64 -0.42 -3.20 10.05
N ALA A 65 0.79 -3.53 10.51
CA ALA A 65 1.79 -2.55 10.92
C ALA A 65 2.33 -1.70 9.75
N TYR A 66 2.27 -2.19 8.50
CA TYR A 66 2.81 -1.48 7.33
C TYR A 66 1.75 -0.58 6.67
N SER A 67 1.46 0.55 7.30
CA SER A 67 0.51 1.54 6.78
C SER A 67 1.03 2.27 5.54
N GLU A 68 2.34 2.54 5.48
CA GLU A 68 3.02 3.14 4.35
C GLU A 68 2.93 2.28 3.07
N LEU A 69 3.08 0.96 3.22
CA LEU A 69 2.92 0.03 2.11
C LEU A 69 1.49 0.05 1.55
N ARG A 70 0.48 0.15 2.42
CA ARG A 70 -0.92 0.30 1.98
C ARG A 70 -1.15 1.59 1.24
N SER A 71 -0.58 2.70 1.71
CA SER A 71 -0.65 3.98 1.01
C SER A 71 0.01 3.91 -0.36
N PHE A 72 1.22 3.36 -0.45
CA PHE A 72 1.94 3.12 -1.71
C PHE A 72 1.15 2.23 -2.69
N LEU A 73 0.48 1.20 -2.20
CA LEU A 73 -0.35 0.29 -3.00
C LEU A 73 -1.75 0.84 -3.29
N SER A 74 -2.02 2.10 -3.00
CA SER A 74 -3.32 2.75 -3.23
C SER A 74 -4.48 2.05 -2.50
N VAL A 75 -4.25 1.58 -1.29
CA VAL A 75 -5.30 1.04 -0.41
C VAL A 75 -6.01 2.19 0.25
N LYS A 76 -7.28 2.39 -0.10
CA LYS A 76 -8.11 3.45 0.47
C LYS A 76 -8.98 2.98 1.63
N TYR A 77 -9.43 1.74 1.61
CA TYR A 77 -10.34 1.22 2.62
C TYR A 77 -9.86 -0.09 3.22
N ILE A 78 -10.11 -0.26 4.52
CA ILE A 78 -10.04 -1.56 5.21
C ILE A 78 -11.47 -1.94 5.62
N TYR A 79 -11.86 -3.15 5.30
CA TYR A 79 -13.10 -3.77 5.76
C TYR A 79 -12.78 -4.77 6.87
N SER A 80 -13.56 -4.76 7.95
CA SER A 80 -13.48 -5.76 9.00
C SER A 80 -14.88 -6.25 9.40
N ASP A 81 -15.01 -7.50 9.76
CA ASP A 81 -16.27 -8.04 10.27
C ASP A 81 -16.67 -7.30 11.57
N ALA A 82 -17.86 -6.68 11.58
CA ALA A 82 -18.34 -5.89 12.70
C ALA A 82 -18.70 -6.73 13.93
N THR A 83 -18.84 -8.07 13.78
CA THR A 83 -19.05 -9.00 14.89
C THR A 83 -17.75 -9.36 15.60
N GLU A 84 -16.62 -9.34 14.88
CA GLU A 84 -15.30 -9.72 15.38
C GLU A 84 -14.47 -8.50 15.79
N THR A 85 -14.74 -7.32 15.21
CA THR A 85 -13.92 -6.14 15.39
C THR A 85 -14.75 -4.94 15.85
N SER A 86 -14.37 -4.31 16.95
CA SER A 86 -14.98 -3.04 17.39
C SER A 86 -14.65 -1.92 16.41
N LYS A 87 -15.64 -1.05 16.14
CA LYS A 87 -15.44 0.16 15.33
C LYS A 87 -14.38 1.14 15.88
N ASP A 88 -14.10 1.04 17.18
CA ASP A 88 -13.09 1.87 17.86
C ASP A 88 -11.69 1.24 17.81
N SER A 89 -11.53 0.07 17.15
CA SER A 89 -10.24 -0.58 17.01
C SER A 89 -9.34 0.18 16.05
N VAL A 90 -8.08 0.36 16.43
CA VAL A 90 -7.03 0.86 15.55
C VAL A 90 -6.43 -0.34 14.82
N LEU A 91 -6.86 -0.60 13.60
CA LEU A 91 -6.41 -1.75 12.81
C LEU A 91 -5.06 -1.50 12.15
N CYS A 92 -4.87 -0.29 11.66
CA CYS A 92 -3.69 0.15 10.94
C CYS A 92 -3.54 1.66 11.15
N GLU A 93 -2.32 2.12 11.37
CA GLU A 93 -2.08 3.54 11.61
C GLU A 93 -2.52 4.39 10.40
N GLY A 94 -3.19 5.51 10.66
CA GLY A 94 -3.72 6.40 9.62
C GLY A 94 -5.04 5.97 8.99
N PHE A 95 -5.62 4.84 9.42
CA PHE A 95 -6.97 4.45 9.03
C PHE A 95 -7.96 4.85 10.13
N GLU A 96 -9.02 5.53 9.75
CA GLU A 96 -10.07 6.00 10.66
C GLU A 96 -11.41 5.36 10.30
N TYR A 97 -12.21 5.02 11.33
CA TYR A 97 -13.55 4.49 11.12
C TYR A 97 -14.41 5.48 10.31
N LEU A 98 -15.02 4.98 9.24
CA LEU A 98 -15.88 5.75 8.35
C LEU A 98 -17.36 5.41 8.59
N THR A 99 -17.73 4.15 8.45
CA THR A 99 -19.11 3.67 8.54
C THR A 99 -19.17 2.18 8.82
N THR A 100 -20.37 1.66 9.07
CA THR A 100 -20.65 0.22 9.10
C THR A 100 -21.75 -0.07 8.09
N GLU A 101 -21.47 -0.96 7.15
CA GLU A 101 -22.42 -1.38 6.10
C GLU A 101 -22.39 -2.89 5.94
N ASN A 102 -23.58 -3.48 5.75
CA ASN A 102 -23.76 -4.91 5.50
C ASN A 102 -23.04 -5.83 6.51
N GLY A 103 -22.89 -5.39 7.77
CA GLY A 103 -22.20 -6.14 8.82
C GLY A 103 -20.68 -5.96 8.84
N TYR A 104 -20.12 -5.03 8.05
CA TYR A 104 -18.70 -4.72 8.03
C TYR A 104 -18.42 -3.28 8.46
N ASN A 105 -17.43 -3.12 9.34
CA ASN A 105 -16.85 -1.81 9.63
C ASN A 105 -15.90 -1.43 8.49
N ILE A 106 -16.00 -0.20 8.02
CA ILE A 106 -15.20 0.36 6.94
C ILE A 106 -14.34 1.47 7.53
N TYR A 107 -13.02 1.38 7.31
CA TYR A 107 -12.05 2.39 7.74
C TYR A 107 -11.43 3.03 6.50
N GLU A 108 -11.27 4.35 6.53
CA GLU A 108 -10.69 5.13 5.44
C GLU A 108 -9.24 5.50 5.75
N ASN A 109 -8.35 5.30 4.77
CA ASN A 109 -6.95 5.72 4.84
C ASN A 109 -6.83 7.23 4.67
N LYS A 110 -6.42 7.95 5.71
CA LYS A 110 -6.18 9.41 5.67
C LYS A 110 -4.87 9.79 4.97
N ASN A 111 -4.02 8.79 4.71
CA ASN A 111 -2.76 8.92 3.98
C ASN A 111 -2.83 8.22 2.60
N TYR A 112 -4.03 8.12 2.02
CA TYR A 112 -4.25 7.50 0.72
C TYR A 112 -3.47 8.22 -0.37
N ILE A 113 -2.78 7.43 -1.21
CA ILE A 113 -2.08 7.89 -2.40
C ILE A 113 -2.76 7.25 -3.62
N PRO A 114 -3.35 8.04 -4.54
CA PRO A 114 -3.95 7.49 -5.76
C PRO A 114 -2.86 6.92 -6.68
N MET A 115 -3.23 5.98 -7.56
CA MET A 115 -2.30 5.48 -8.58
C MET A 115 -1.90 6.59 -9.55
N GLY A 116 -0.66 6.50 -10.06
CA GLY A 116 -0.16 7.44 -11.05
C GLY A 116 0.53 8.67 -10.45
N PHE A 117 1.05 8.58 -9.23
CA PHE A 117 1.92 9.62 -8.66
C PHE A 117 3.34 9.60 -9.26
N THR A 118 4.08 10.69 -9.07
CA THR A 118 5.43 10.85 -9.58
C THR A 118 6.47 10.88 -8.47
N LEU A 119 7.69 10.45 -8.80
CA LEU A 119 8.87 10.50 -7.96
C LEU A 119 9.99 11.24 -8.70
N ASP A 120 10.73 12.07 -8.00
CA ASP A 120 11.82 12.92 -8.52
C ASP A 120 13.20 12.48 -8.03
N SER A 121 13.25 11.39 -7.25
CA SER A 121 14.50 10.82 -6.76
C SER A 121 14.54 9.30 -6.93
N TYR A 122 15.75 8.75 -6.91
CA TYR A 122 15.99 7.31 -6.95
C TYR A 122 17.06 6.89 -5.95
N ILE A 123 17.01 5.62 -5.58
CA ILE A 123 18.10 4.87 -4.94
C ILE A 123 18.51 3.71 -5.84
N THR A 124 19.70 3.17 -5.63
CA THR A 124 20.14 1.97 -6.34
C THR A 124 19.56 0.70 -5.71
N GLU A 125 19.47 -0.39 -6.50
CA GLU A 125 19.12 -1.70 -5.96
C GLU A 125 20.05 -2.12 -4.82
N GLU A 126 21.34 -1.81 -4.89
CA GLU A 126 22.31 -2.09 -3.82
C GLU A 126 21.94 -1.37 -2.53
N GLN A 127 21.60 -0.07 -2.60
CA GLN A 127 21.12 0.67 -1.42
C GLN A 127 19.85 0.07 -0.86
N TYR A 128 18.87 -0.26 -1.73
CA TYR A 128 17.59 -0.82 -1.33
C TYR A 128 17.74 -2.17 -0.61
N TYR A 129 18.51 -3.10 -1.18
CA TYR A 129 18.69 -4.42 -0.59
C TYR A 129 19.61 -4.43 0.63
N ASN A 130 20.39 -3.37 0.86
CA ASN A 130 21.15 -3.18 2.11
C ASN A 130 20.29 -2.64 3.26
N LEU A 131 19.07 -2.18 3.01
CA LEU A 131 18.11 -1.82 4.05
C LEU A 131 17.46 -3.06 4.66
N ASP A 132 17.01 -2.95 5.90
CA ASP A 132 16.13 -3.93 6.51
C ASP A 132 14.82 -4.00 5.71
N GLU A 133 14.32 -5.22 5.47
CA GLU A 133 13.12 -5.43 4.64
C GLU A 133 11.87 -4.79 5.23
N THR A 134 11.81 -4.61 6.55
CA THR A 134 10.68 -3.99 7.26
C THR A 134 10.52 -2.50 6.96
N VAL A 135 11.60 -1.80 6.57
CA VAL A 135 11.58 -0.36 6.28
C VAL A 135 11.62 -0.05 4.77
N ARG A 136 11.73 -1.07 3.92
CA ARG A 136 11.81 -0.85 2.46
C ARG A 136 10.53 -0.25 1.88
N GLY A 137 9.37 -0.56 2.48
CA GLY A 137 8.10 0.04 2.09
C GLY A 137 8.07 1.56 2.23
N GLU A 138 8.71 2.10 3.27
CA GLU A 138 8.81 3.55 3.51
C GLU A 138 9.58 4.28 2.40
N VAL A 139 10.68 3.69 1.95
CA VAL A 139 11.54 4.29 0.90
C VAL A 139 10.79 4.45 -0.41
N LEU A 140 9.87 3.54 -0.73
CA LEU A 140 9.08 3.59 -1.96
C LEU A 140 8.13 4.79 -2.03
N LEU A 141 7.84 5.43 -0.89
CA LEU A 141 7.09 6.68 -0.86
C LEU A 141 7.87 7.89 -1.38
N SER A 142 9.20 7.81 -1.43
CA SER A 142 10.06 8.94 -1.77
C SER A 142 11.00 8.68 -2.93
N SER A 143 11.34 7.44 -3.25
CA SER A 143 12.38 7.11 -4.23
C SER A 143 12.00 5.90 -5.10
N ILE A 144 12.41 5.97 -6.37
CA ILE A 144 12.36 4.84 -7.30
C ILE A 144 13.60 3.95 -7.05
N VAL A 145 13.45 2.65 -7.10
CA VAL A 145 14.58 1.72 -7.07
C VAL A 145 15.05 1.46 -8.51
N LEU A 146 16.31 1.76 -8.79
CA LEU A 146 16.90 1.56 -10.12
C LEU A 146 18.06 0.58 -10.07
N ASN A 147 18.10 -0.36 -11.01
CA ASN A 147 19.28 -1.17 -11.24
C ASN A 147 20.38 -0.35 -11.95
N GLU A 148 21.58 -0.93 -12.08
CA GLU A 148 22.74 -0.21 -12.62
C GLU A 148 22.49 0.33 -14.04
N SER A 149 21.83 -0.43 -14.90
CA SER A 149 21.55 -0.01 -16.28
C SER A 149 20.50 1.11 -16.32
N GLN A 150 19.48 1.02 -15.49
CA GLN A 150 18.45 2.06 -15.34
C GLN A 150 19.02 3.33 -14.72
N ALA A 151 19.90 3.22 -13.70
CA ALA A 151 20.57 4.36 -13.09
C ALA A 151 21.47 5.11 -14.09
N LYS A 152 22.16 4.38 -14.99
CA LYS A 152 22.94 5.02 -16.09
C LYS A 152 22.04 5.77 -17.08
N LEU A 153 20.84 5.25 -17.36
CA LEU A 153 19.92 5.83 -18.33
C LEU A 153 19.12 7.01 -17.75
N TYR A 154 18.57 6.85 -16.58
CA TYR A 154 17.62 7.80 -15.97
C TYR A 154 18.25 8.71 -14.91
N GLY A 155 19.35 8.29 -14.25
CA GLY A 155 20.03 9.06 -13.21
C GLY A 155 20.42 10.50 -13.59
N PRO A 156 20.78 10.82 -14.88
CA PRO A 156 21.00 12.20 -15.28
C PRO A 156 19.78 13.13 -15.16
N TYR A 157 18.57 12.59 -15.06
CA TYR A 157 17.31 13.34 -15.08
C TYR A 157 16.60 13.42 -13.72
N ILE A 158 17.00 12.59 -12.75
CA ILE A 158 16.37 12.50 -11.43
C ILE A 158 17.44 12.47 -10.35
N LYS A 159 17.11 12.97 -9.16
CA LYS A 159 18.06 13.09 -8.05
C LYS A 159 18.46 11.72 -7.50
N HIS A 160 19.77 11.45 -7.38
CA HIS A 160 20.22 10.28 -6.60
C HIS A 160 20.12 10.59 -5.10
N GLU A 161 19.37 9.79 -4.37
CA GLU A 161 19.25 9.89 -2.93
C GLU A 161 20.27 8.97 -2.25
N ASN A 162 21.31 9.58 -1.64
CA ASN A 162 22.39 8.82 -1.00
C ASN A 162 21.99 8.28 0.38
N ASN A 163 21.05 8.96 1.05
CA ASN A 163 20.60 8.61 2.39
C ASN A 163 19.07 8.59 2.39
N PRO A 164 18.44 7.48 1.94
CA PRO A 164 16.99 7.39 1.94
C PRO A 164 16.44 7.48 3.36
N LEU A 165 15.33 8.17 3.51
CA LEU A 165 14.63 8.26 4.80
C LEU A 165 14.00 6.93 5.14
N VAL A 166 14.28 6.42 6.33
CA VAL A 166 13.76 5.18 6.89
C VAL A 166 13.44 5.38 8.38
N ASN A 167 12.64 4.49 8.94
CA ASN A 167 12.10 4.60 10.30
C ASN A 167 11.35 5.93 10.49
N LEU A 168 10.42 6.18 9.56
CA LEU A 168 9.64 7.41 9.53
C LEU A 168 8.75 7.49 10.77
N SER A 169 8.74 8.64 11.42
CA SER A 169 7.66 8.98 12.34
C SER A 169 6.33 9.11 11.57
N TYR A 170 5.22 8.98 12.25
CA TYR A 170 3.90 9.11 11.62
C TYR A 170 3.72 10.46 10.88
N ASP A 171 4.26 11.55 11.41
CA ASP A 171 4.19 12.86 10.75
C ASP A 171 5.03 12.92 9.47
N GLU A 172 6.21 12.30 9.43
CA GLU A 172 7.04 12.19 8.23
C GLU A 172 6.38 11.30 7.19
N PHE A 173 5.85 10.14 7.58
CA PHE A 173 5.04 9.29 6.71
C PHE A 173 3.86 10.06 6.11
N ARG A 174 3.09 10.74 6.95
CA ARG A 174 1.93 11.53 6.52
C ARG A 174 2.31 12.64 5.54
N GLN A 175 3.47 13.27 5.74
CA GLN A 175 3.97 14.28 4.81
C GLN A 175 4.37 13.65 3.47
N ALA A 176 5.12 12.55 3.47
CA ALA A 176 5.49 11.83 2.26
C ALA A 176 4.25 11.38 1.45
N ALA A 177 3.22 10.86 2.12
CA ALA A 177 1.96 10.48 1.47
C ALA A 177 1.24 11.68 0.83
N ARG A 178 1.22 12.84 1.50
CA ARG A 178 0.65 14.10 0.95
C ARG A 178 1.41 14.57 -0.28
N ASP A 179 2.74 14.52 -0.26
CA ASP A 179 3.58 14.92 -1.39
C ASP A 179 3.29 14.04 -2.61
N ARG A 180 3.10 12.72 -2.40
CA ARG A 180 2.71 11.80 -3.48
C ARG A 180 1.29 12.04 -3.97
N ASN A 181 0.35 12.27 -3.07
CA ASN A 181 -1.03 12.60 -3.44
C ASN A 181 -1.07 13.88 -4.29
N SER A 182 -0.35 14.92 -3.91
CA SER A 182 -0.29 16.17 -4.66
C SER A 182 0.39 16.03 -6.03
N SER A 183 1.23 15.02 -6.22
CA SER A 183 1.92 14.72 -7.48
C SER A 183 1.15 13.75 -8.39
N ALA A 184 0.04 13.21 -7.92
CA ALA A 184 -0.76 12.26 -8.69
C ALA A 184 -1.36 12.92 -9.94
N SER A 185 -1.28 12.21 -11.06
CA SER A 185 -1.91 12.61 -12.31
C SER A 185 -3.26 11.91 -12.43
N TYR A 186 -4.31 12.67 -12.71
CA TYR A 186 -5.65 12.19 -13.00
C TYR A 186 -5.92 12.23 -14.50
#